data_6a9df5c3b58ad98ace486f6a282b2376
#
_entry.id   6a9df5c3b58ad98ace486f6a282b2376
#
_cell.length_a   1.000
_cell.length_b   1.000
_cell.length_c   1.000
_cell.angle_alpha   90.00
_cell.angle_beta   90.00
_cell.angle_gamma   90.00
#
_symmetry.space_group_name_H-M   'P 1'
#
loop_
_entity.id
_entity.type
_entity.pdbx_description
1 polymer ?
#
loop_
_entity_poly.entity_id
_entity_poly.type
_entity_poly.pdbx_seq_one_letter_code
_entity_poly.pdbx_strand_id
1 'polypeptide(L)'
;MDCLQKIVIELNHAIDRHSRRLICTNIRLLLDYCMRFYERQFETRNKVNNDIIVRFEHLLNEYFEGDAPQHLGLPSVKYFADKVFLSPNYFGDMIRKQTGKTVSEYIQDKMIELAKEQLLSSDKTTSQIAYEIGFQYPQHLSRMFKRIVGMTPNKFRTQT
;
A
#
# COMPACT_ATOMS: atom_id res chain seq x y z
N MET A 1 -24.50 18.85 29.07
CA MET A 1 -25.76 18.18 28.76
C MET A 1 -25.69 17.64 27.36
N ASP A 2 -25.75 16.32 27.20
CA ASP A 2 -25.57 15.60 25.94
C ASP A 2 -26.77 15.74 25.01
N CYS A 3 -26.59 15.67 23.69
CA CYS A 3 -27.68 15.76 22.69
C CYS A 3 -28.79 14.72 22.98
N LEU A 4 -28.40 13.49 23.38
CA LEU A 4 -29.34 12.43 23.74
C LEU A 4 -30.16 12.79 24.95
N GLN A 5 -29.57 13.34 26.01
CA GLN A 5 -30.28 13.78 27.20
C GLN A 5 -31.30 14.86 26.86
N LYS A 6 -30.97 15.82 25.97
CA LYS A 6 -31.91 16.86 25.55
C LYS A 6 -33.10 16.27 24.78
N ILE A 7 -32.87 15.28 23.92
CA ILE A 7 -33.98 14.57 23.24
C ILE A 7 -34.89 13.86 24.25
N VAL A 8 -34.29 13.14 25.21
CA VAL A 8 -35.08 12.43 26.25
C VAL A 8 -35.90 13.40 27.08
N ILE A 9 -35.35 14.55 27.45
CA ILE A 9 -36.08 15.59 28.20
C ILE A 9 -37.27 16.10 27.37
N GLU A 10 -37.09 16.41 26.08
CA GLU A 10 -38.19 16.86 25.21
C GLU A 10 -39.28 15.79 25.03
N LEU A 11 -38.90 14.51 24.96
CA LEU A 11 -39.87 13.41 24.84
C LEU A 11 -40.66 13.16 26.11
N ASN A 12 -40.13 13.52 27.30
CA ASN A 12 -40.77 13.35 28.59
C ASN A 12 -41.65 14.53 29.03
N HIS A 13 -41.60 15.66 28.31
CA HIS A 13 -42.48 16.81 28.53
C HIS A 13 -43.67 16.79 27.57
N ALA A 14 -44.70 17.60 27.86
CA ALA A 14 -45.82 17.76 26.95
C ALA A 14 -45.35 18.29 25.61
N ILE A 15 -45.60 17.52 24.52
CA ILE A 15 -45.17 17.86 23.17
C ILE A 15 -45.89 19.12 22.68
N ASP A 16 -45.13 20.16 22.39
CA ASP A 16 -45.63 21.41 21.82
C ASP A 16 -45.12 21.58 20.34
N ARG A 17 -45.48 22.69 19.71
CA ARG A 17 -45.08 23.00 18.33
C ARG A 17 -43.58 23.15 18.16
N HIS A 18 -42.81 23.35 19.22
CA HIS A 18 -41.34 23.54 19.18
C HIS A 18 -40.59 22.24 19.46
N SER A 19 -41.19 21.28 20.17
CA SER A 19 -40.56 20.01 20.56
C SER A 19 -40.05 19.24 19.36
N ARG A 20 -40.82 19.13 18.27
CA ARG A 20 -40.38 18.46 17.04
C ARG A 20 -39.12 19.10 16.46
N ARG A 21 -39.04 20.43 16.42
CA ARG A 21 -37.89 21.16 15.91
C ARG A 21 -36.64 20.94 16.78
N LEU A 22 -36.83 20.99 18.11
CA LEU A 22 -35.75 20.80 19.08
C LEU A 22 -35.18 19.37 19.00
N ILE A 23 -36.02 18.36 18.90
CA ILE A 23 -35.62 16.95 18.75
C ILE A 23 -34.83 16.78 17.43
N CYS A 24 -35.37 17.24 16.28
CA CYS A 24 -34.70 17.15 15.00
C CYS A 24 -33.35 17.86 15.00
N THR A 25 -33.24 19.03 15.63
CA THR A 25 -31.99 19.77 15.73
C THR A 25 -30.94 19.02 16.56
N ASN A 26 -31.32 18.42 17.67
CA ASN A 26 -30.41 17.65 18.50
C ASN A 26 -29.97 16.33 17.81
N ILE A 27 -30.84 15.67 17.05
CA ILE A 27 -30.49 14.51 16.21
C ILE A 27 -29.49 14.93 15.14
N ARG A 28 -29.74 16.03 14.44
CA ARG A 28 -28.84 16.54 13.42
C ARG A 28 -27.47 16.86 14.01
N LEU A 29 -27.42 17.56 15.14
CA LEU A 29 -26.16 17.88 15.82
C LEU A 29 -25.39 16.62 16.24
N LEU A 30 -26.08 15.58 16.72
CA LEU A 30 -25.47 14.28 17.03
C LEU A 30 -24.86 13.66 15.80
N LEU A 31 -25.57 13.65 14.68
CA LEU A 31 -25.05 13.09 13.41
C LEU A 31 -23.86 13.89 12.89
N ASP A 32 -23.87 15.22 12.98
CA ASP A 32 -22.76 16.08 12.59
C ASP A 32 -21.51 15.79 13.43
N TYR A 33 -21.65 15.54 14.75
CA TYR A 33 -20.54 15.10 15.58
C TYR A 33 -20.03 13.70 15.19
N CYS A 34 -20.92 12.76 14.91
CA CYS A 34 -20.53 11.42 14.44
C CYS A 34 -19.72 11.50 13.12
N MET A 35 -20.17 12.30 12.15
CA MET A 35 -19.45 12.53 10.91
C MET A 35 -18.08 13.15 11.16
N ARG A 36 -18.00 14.20 11.98
CA ARG A 36 -16.72 14.84 12.33
C ARG A 36 -15.72 13.88 12.98
N PHE A 37 -16.17 13.02 13.90
CA PHE A 37 -15.30 12.00 14.50
C PHE A 37 -14.85 10.96 13.49
N TYR A 38 -15.75 10.53 12.60
CA TYR A 38 -15.44 9.60 11.53
C TYR A 38 -14.38 10.17 10.57
N GLU A 39 -14.55 11.41 10.10
CA GLU A 39 -13.59 12.11 9.23
C GLU A 39 -12.21 12.23 9.88
N ARG A 40 -12.14 12.64 11.15
CA ARG A 40 -10.86 12.70 11.89
C ARG A 40 -10.16 11.35 11.98
N GLN A 41 -10.89 10.27 12.24
CA GLN A 41 -10.32 8.92 12.26
C GLN A 41 -9.82 8.51 10.87
N PHE A 42 -10.53 8.92 9.82
CA PHE A 42 -10.15 8.60 8.45
C PHE A 42 -8.87 9.34 8.02
N GLU A 43 -8.74 10.61 8.35
CA GLU A 43 -7.53 11.40 8.08
C GLU A 43 -6.31 10.84 8.84
N THR A 44 -6.46 10.51 10.11
CA THR A 44 -5.38 9.91 10.92
C THR A 44 -4.96 8.56 10.36
N ARG A 45 -5.91 7.71 9.96
CA ARG A 45 -5.63 6.40 9.36
C ARG A 45 -4.95 6.52 8.01
N ASN A 46 -5.34 7.48 7.16
CA ASN A 46 -4.69 7.72 5.88
C ASN A 46 -3.25 8.19 6.06
N LYS A 47 -2.98 9.04 7.03
CA LYS A 47 -1.61 9.48 7.36
C LYS A 47 -0.73 8.32 7.79
N VAL A 48 -1.21 7.48 8.72
CA VAL A 48 -0.49 6.26 9.16
C VAL A 48 -0.26 5.29 8.00
N ASN A 49 -1.25 5.09 7.13
CA ASN A 49 -1.10 4.23 5.96
C ASN A 49 -0.05 4.76 4.97
N ASN A 50 -0.01 6.08 4.75
CA ASN A 50 1.01 6.71 3.91
C ASN A 50 2.42 6.52 4.50
N ASP A 51 2.59 6.67 5.80
CA ASP A 51 3.87 6.44 6.49
C ASP A 51 4.34 4.98 6.32
N ILE A 52 3.41 4.02 6.34
CA ILE A 52 3.70 2.60 6.09
C ILE A 52 4.13 2.38 4.63
N ILE A 53 3.50 3.04 3.66
CA ILE A 53 3.87 2.93 2.25
C ILE A 53 5.30 3.45 2.03
N VAL A 54 5.62 4.63 2.53
CA VAL A 54 6.96 5.20 2.45
C VAL A 54 7.99 4.28 3.09
N ARG A 55 7.69 3.71 4.25
CA ARG A 55 8.55 2.74 4.92
C ARG A 55 8.72 1.47 4.09
N PHE A 56 7.67 0.97 3.47
CA PHE A 56 7.74 -0.20 2.59
C PHE A 56 8.63 0.07 1.36
N GLU A 57 8.48 1.22 0.70
CA GLU A 57 9.31 1.61 -0.45
C GLU A 57 10.79 1.70 -0.06
N HIS A 58 11.08 2.25 1.11
CA HIS A 58 12.45 2.28 1.66
C HIS A 58 13.00 0.87 1.90
N LEU A 59 12.23 -0.01 2.56
CA LEU A 59 12.62 -1.40 2.81
C LEU A 59 12.81 -2.20 1.51
N LEU A 60 12.01 -1.92 0.47
CA LEU A 60 12.13 -2.53 -0.84
C LEU A 60 13.44 -2.11 -1.53
N ASN A 61 13.81 -0.83 -1.44
CA ASN A 61 15.08 -0.34 -1.94
C ASN A 61 16.26 -0.94 -1.18
N GLU A 62 16.26 -0.88 0.15
CA GLU A 62 17.31 -1.50 0.99
C GLU A 62 17.51 -2.99 0.68
N TYR A 63 16.42 -3.72 0.46
CA TYR A 63 16.51 -5.14 0.14
C TYR A 63 17.35 -5.41 -1.09
N PHE A 64 17.15 -4.62 -2.15
CA PHE A 64 17.82 -4.81 -3.44
C PHE A 64 19.18 -4.07 -3.55
N GLU A 65 19.44 -3.08 -2.71
CA GLU A 65 20.75 -2.41 -2.61
C GLU A 65 21.79 -3.24 -1.82
N GLY A 66 21.29 -4.11 -0.93
CA GLY A 66 22.15 -4.99 -0.13
C GLY A 66 22.34 -6.39 -0.74
N ASP A 67 22.94 -7.28 0.06
CA ASP A 67 23.22 -8.67 -0.35
C ASP A 67 22.01 -9.62 -0.16
N ALA A 68 20.88 -9.09 0.33
CA ALA A 68 19.70 -9.90 0.64
C ALA A 68 19.17 -10.69 -0.57
N PRO A 69 19.10 -10.17 -1.80
CA PRO A 69 18.64 -10.95 -2.95
C PRO A 69 19.50 -12.20 -3.20
N GLN A 70 20.81 -12.11 -3.01
CA GLN A 70 21.74 -13.22 -3.26
C GLN A 70 21.64 -14.33 -2.20
N HIS A 71 21.34 -13.97 -0.96
CA HIS A 71 21.28 -14.90 0.17
C HIS A 71 19.88 -15.42 0.46
N LEU A 72 18.87 -14.59 0.34
CA LEU A 72 17.47 -14.88 0.67
C LEU A 72 16.59 -15.12 -0.58
N GLY A 73 17.09 -14.80 -1.78
CA GLY A 73 16.32 -14.89 -3.02
C GLY A 73 15.34 -13.72 -3.19
N LEU A 74 14.20 -13.99 -3.85
CA LEU A 74 13.19 -12.95 -4.07
C LEU A 74 12.38 -12.68 -2.80
N PRO A 75 12.14 -11.40 -2.46
CA PRO A 75 11.39 -11.05 -1.26
C PRO A 75 9.90 -11.43 -1.40
N SER A 76 9.31 -11.87 -0.30
CA SER A 76 7.88 -12.18 -0.24
C SER A 76 7.07 -11.03 0.36
N VAL A 77 5.76 -11.00 0.09
CA VAL A 77 4.83 -10.07 0.76
C VAL A 77 4.92 -10.21 2.28
N LYS A 78 5.08 -11.44 2.79
CA LYS A 78 5.23 -11.71 4.21
C LYS A 78 6.47 -11.04 4.80
N TYR A 79 7.59 -11.08 4.09
CA TYR A 79 8.84 -10.44 4.54
C TYR A 79 8.64 -8.96 4.85
N PHE A 80 8.00 -8.21 3.95
CA PHE A 80 7.75 -6.78 4.16
C PHE A 80 6.67 -6.53 5.21
N ALA A 81 5.61 -7.34 5.24
CA ALA A 81 4.56 -7.24 6.25
C ALA A 81 5.12 -7.40 7.67
N ASP A 82 6.00 -8.38 7.89
CA ASP A 82 6.67 -8.62 9.18
C ASP A 82 7.55 -7.41 9.57
N LYS A 83 8.25 -6.79 8.62
CA LYS A 83 9.09 -5.60 8.83
C LYS A 83 8.31 -4.34 9.22
N VAL A 84 7.07 -4.23 8.77
CA VAL A 84 6.16 -3.12 9.14
C VAL A 84 5.19 -3.50 10.26
N PHE A 85 5.35 -4.67 10.88
CA PHE A 85 4.54 -5.19 11.98
C PHE A 85 3.04 -5.34 11.65
N LEU A 86 2.73 -5.77 10.43
CA LEU A 86 1.37 -6.00 9.95
C LEU A 86 1.18 -7.46 9.52
N SER A 87 -0.07 -7.93 9.54
CA SER A 87 -0.39 -9.19 8.90
C SER A 87 -0.26 -9.06 7.36
N PRO A 88 0.19 -10.11 6.64
CA PRO A 88 0.34 -10.06 5.18
C PRO A 88 -0.95 -9.68 4.44
N ASN A 89 -2.10 -10.15 4.91
CA ASN A 89 -3.40 -9.83 4.32
C ASN A 89 -3.73 -8.34 4.47
N TYR A 90 -3.64 -7.81 5.71
CA TYR A 90 -3.92 -6.40 5.95
C TYR A 90 -2.96 -5.48 5.18
N PHE A 91 -1.66 -5.82 5.18
CA PHE A 91 -0.64 -5.09 4.44
C PHE A 91 -0.93 -5.06 2.94
N GLY A 92 -1.24 -6.23 2.34
CA GLY A 92 -1.58 -6.34 0.92
C GLY A 92 -2.82 -5.53 0.53
N ASP A 93 -3.89 -5.63 1.31
CA ASP A 93 -5.13 -4.89 1.09
C ASP A 93 -4.94 -3.37 1.24
N MET A 94 -4.17 -2.95 2.24
CA MET A 94 -3.86 -1.55 2.51
C MET A 94 -3.06 -0.93 1.36
N ILE A 95 -1.95 -1.58 0.91
CA ILE A 95 -1.15 -1.12 -0.23
C ILE A 95 -2.03 -1.00 -1.48
N ARG A 96 -2.79 -2.06 -1.79
CA ARG A 96 -3.64 -2.07 -2.99
C ARG A 96 -4.70 -0.97 -2.96
N LYS A 97 -5.32 -0.73 -1.81
CA LYS A 97 -6.36 0.30 -1.65
C LYS A 97 -5.81 1.72 -1.81
N GLN A 98 -4.59 1.96 -1.33
CA GLN A 98 -3.99 3.30 -1.34
C GLN A 98 -3.31 3.62 -2.67
N THR A 99 -2.71 2.62 -3.33
CA THR A 99 -1.83 2.84 -4.50
C THR A 99 -2.41 2.28 -5.80
N GLY A 100 -3.43 1.43 -5.72
CA GLY A 100 -3.97 0.70 -6.86
C GLY A 100 -3.13 -0.50 -7.30
N LYS A 101 -1.92 -0.71 -6.74
CA LYS A 101 -1.00 -1.81 -7.06
C LYS A 101 -0.91 -2.81 -5.91
N THR A 102 -0.72 -4.06 -6.22
CA THR A 102 -0.39 -5.09 -5.23
C THR A 102 1.08 -4.99 -4.80
N VAL A 103 1.41 -5.48 -3.61
CA VAL A 103 2.80 -5.57 -3.14
C VAL A 103 3.68 -6.37 -4.11
N SER A 104 3.13 -7.44 -4.70
CA SER A 104 3.84 -8.25 -5.70
C SER A 104 4.16 -7.47 -6.97
N GLU A 105 3.28 -6.60 -7.42
CA GLU A 105 3.53 -5.71 -8.55
C GLU A 105 4.63 -4.69 -8.23
N TYR A 106 4.65 -4.11 -7.03
CA TYR A 106 5.75 -3.24 -6.59
C TYR A 106 7.10 -3.96 -6.64
N ILE A 107 7.16 -5.18 -6.11
CA ILE A 107 8.38 -6.00 -6.14
C ILE A 107 8.81 -6.28 -7.59
N GLN A 108 7.87 -6.67 -8.46
CA GLN A 108 8.15 -6.94 -9.88
C GLN A 108 8.62 -5.69 -10.62
N ASP A 109 7.97 -4.55 -10.39
CA ASP A 109 8.37 -3.27 -11.00
C ASP A 109 9.81 -2.91 -10.61
N LYS A 110 10.18 -3.04 -9.33
CA LYS A 110 11.55 -2.79 -8.85
C LYS A 110 12.56 -3.74 -9.47
N MET A 111 12.26 -5.03 -9.55
CA MET A 111 13.15 -6.01 -10.21
C MET A 111 13.37 -5.68 -11.69
N ILE A 112 12.33 -5.24 -12.40
CA ILE A 112 12.44 -4.84 -13.81
C ILE A 112 13.24 -3.55 -13.97
N GLU A 113 13.06 -2.59 -13.07
CA GLU A 113 13.84 -1.35 -13.04
C GLU A 113 15.34 -1.65 -12.90
N LEU A 114 15.72 -2.46 -11.90
CA LEU A 114 17.10 -2.89 -11.68
C LEU A 114 17.67 -3.69 -12.86
N ALA A 115 16.85 -4.59 -13.44
CA ALA A 115 17.28 -5.34 -14.62
C ALA A 115 17.55 -4.42 -15.82
N LYS A 116 16.72 -3.40 -16.05
CA LYS A 116 16.96 -2.40 -17.11
C LYS A 116 18.24 -1.62 -16.87
N GLU A 117 18.42 -1.15 -15.64
CA GLU A 117 19.62 -0.40 -15.25
C GLU A 117 20.89 -1.21 -15.49
N GLN A 118 20.94 -2.45 -14.99
CA GLN A 118 22.11 -3.32 -15.17
C GLN A 118 22.33 -3.76 -16.62
N LEU A 119 21.26 -3.95 -17.40
CA LEU A 119 21.38 -4.25 -18.83
C LEU A 119 22.04 -3.12 -19.63
N LEU A 120 21.84 -1.87 -19.22
CA LEU A 120 22.38 -0.68 -19.90
C LEU A 120 23.73 -0.24 -19.34
N SER A 121 23.98 -0.42 -18.04
CA SER A 121 25.17 0.08 -17.34
C SER A 121 26.32 -0.95 -17.26
N SER A 122 26.10 -2.21 -17.66
CA SER A 122 27.10 -3.26 -17.52
C SER A 122 27.10 -4.27 -18.68
N ASP A 123 28.23 -4.96 -18.85
CA ASP A 123 28.38 -6.07 -19.80
C ASP A 123 27.91 -7.43 -19.26
N LYS A 124 27.25 -7.44 -18.08
CA LYS A 124 26.76 -8.65 -17.44
C LYS A 124 25.74 -9.36 -18.33
N THR A 125 25.83 -10.67 -18.38
CA THR A 125 24.81 -11.48 -19.07
C THR A 125 23.45 -11.40 -18.35
N THR A 126 22.36 -11.62 -19.07
CA THR A 126 21.01 -11.68 -18.47
C THR A 126 20.94 -12.70 -17.33
N SER A 127 21.74 -13.79 -17.40
CA SER A 127 21.80 -14.81 -16.34
C SER A 127 22.47 -14.29 -15.08
N GLN A 128 23.57 -13.55 -15.21
CA GLN A 128 24.27 -12.94 -14.08
C GLN A 128 23.35 -11.90 -13.39
N ILE A 129 22.71 -11.04 -14.18
CA ILE A 129 21.73 -10.06 -13.67
C ILE A 129 20.59 -10.76 -12.93
N ALA A 130 20.06 -11.86 -13.47
CA ALA A 130 19.00 -12.61 -12.81
C ALA A 130 19.44 -13.15 -11.44
N TYR A 131 20.64 -13.71 -11.32
CA TYR A 131 21.15 -14.21 -10.04
C TYR A 131 21.40 -13.09 -9.03
N GLU A 132 21.90 -11.94 -9.46
CA GLU A 132 22.12 -10.78 -8.60
C GLU A 132 20.81 -10.19 -8.05
N ILE A 133 19.74 -10.21 -8.86
CA ILE A 133 18.40 -9.77 -8.42
C ILE A 133 17.73 -10.82 -7.51
N GLY A 134 18.28 -12.05 -7.43
CA GLY A 134 17.79 -13.11 -6.54
C GLY A 134 16.94 -14.18 -7.22
N PHE A 135 16.92 -14.26 -8.53
CA PHE A 135 16.25 -15.36 -9.23
C PHE A 135 17.08 -16.64 -9.16
N GLN A 136 16.46 -17.74 -8.76
CA GLN A 136 17.10 -19.07 -8.84
C GLN A 136 17.27 -19.54 -10.29
N TYR A 137 16.39 -19.15 -11.18
CA TYR A 137 16.38 -19.54 -12.59
C TYR A 137 16.29 -18.32 -13.49
N PRO A 138 17.32 -18.03 -14.31
CA PRO A 138 17.37 -16.84 -15.20
C PRO A 138 16.20 -16.73 -16.17
N GLN A 139 15.62 -17.87 -16.59
CA GLN A 139 14.46 -17.86 -17.47
C GLN A 139 13.23 -17.19 -16.85
N HIS A 140 13.12 -17.15 -15.54
CA HIS A 140 12.01 -16.48 -14.86
C HIS A 140 12.12 -14.96 -15.01
N LEU A 141 13.32 -14.40 -14.86
CA LEU A 141 13.56 -12.98 -15.16
C LEU A 141 13.21 -12.69 -16.63
N SER A 142 13.72 -13.49 -17.58
CA SER A 142 13.48 -13.26 -19.01
C SER A 142 12.00 -13.27 -19.38
N ARG A 143 11.21 -14.19 -18.81
CA ARG A 143 9.75 -14.26 -19.00
C ARG A 143 9.04 -13.06 -18.39
N MET A 144 9.40 -12.69 -17.16
CA MET A 144 8.80 -11.54 -16.47
C MET A 144 9.14 -10.24 -17.21
N PHE A 145 10.39 -10.06 -17.62
CA PHE A 145 10.84 -8.90 -18.36
C PHE A 145 10.08 -8.77 -19.69
N LYS A 146 9.97 -9.87 -20.47
CA LYS A 146 9.21 -9.87 -21.74
C LYS A 146 7.72 -9.54 -21.50
N ARG A 147 7.12 -10.05 -20.43
CA ARG A 147 5.72 -9.78 -20.09
C ARG A 147 5.47 -8.31 -19.76
N ILE A 148 6.39 -7.67 -19.00
CA ILE A 148 6.20 -6.30 -18.50
C ILE A 148 6.70 -5.26 -19.50
N VAL A 149 7.87 -5.51 -20.13
CA VAL A 149 8.53 -4.57 -21.06
C VAL A 149 8.11 -4.77 -22.52
N GLY A 150 7.52 -5.93 -22.85
CA GLY A 150 7.10 -6.27 -24.21
C GLY A 150 8.20 -6.88 -25.08
N MET A 151 9.47 -6.89 -24.62
CA MET A 151 10.61 -7.46 -25.35
C MET A 151 11.54 -8.22 -24.43
N THR A 152 12.44 -9.05 -25.02
CA THR A 152 13.43 -9.80 -24.25
C THR A 152 14.55 -8.88 -23.72
N PRO A 153 15.21 -9.23 -22.58
CA PRO A 153 16.34 -8.47 -22.06
C PRO A 153 17.44 -8.19 -23.08
N ASN A 154 17.82 -9.20 -23.87
CA ASN A 154 18.85 -9.04 -24.91
C ASN A 154 18.42 -8.05 -25.98
N LYS A 155 17.17 -8.10 -26.43
CA LYS A 155 16.64 -7.14 -27.41
C LYS A 155 16.60 -5.72 -26.83
N PHE A 156 16.25 -5.58 -25.56
CA PHE A 156 16.26 -4.29 -24.86
C PHE A 156 17.66 -3.68 -24.84
N ARG A 157 18.70 -4.47 -24.52
CA ARG A 157 20.10 -4.02 -24.52
C ARG A 157 20.57 -3.52 -25.90
N THR A 158 20.12 -4.13 -27.00
CA THR A 158 20.58 -3.78 -28.36
C THR A 158 19.80 -2.65 -29.02
N GLN A 159 18.66 -2.26 -28.47
CA GLN A 159 17.81 -1.20 -29.04
C GLN A 159 18.00 0.16 -28.35
N THR A 160 18.76 0.19 -27.27
CA THR A 160 19.13 1.42 -26.55
C THR A 160 20.59 1.72 -26.74
#